data_4dfd3a5539483e3d11d8b81a2f0958a6
#
_entry.id   4dfd3a5539483e3d11d8b81a2f0958a6
#
_cell.length_a   1.000
_cell.length_b   1.000
_cell.length_c   1.000
_cell.angle_alpha   90.00
_cell.angle_beta   90.00
_cell.angle_gamma   90.00
#
_symmetry.space_group_name_H-M   'P 1'
#
loop_
_entity.id
_entity.type
_entity.pdbx_description
1 polymer ?
#
loop_
_entity_poly.entity_id
_entity_poly.type
_entity_poly.pdbx_seq_one_letter_code
_entity_poly.pdbx_strand_id
1 'polypeptide(L)'
;MTYEVKSLNEECGVFGIWGHPDAAKLTYFGLHSLQHRGQEGAGILSNDNGNLKRYRDMGLLSEVFKNPANLDKLTGTGAIGHVRYATAGEASVDNIQPFLFRFHDMQFGLAHNGNLTNAESLKQELEQRGAIFSSTSDSEILAHLIRRSHNPNLMGKIKEALSLVKGGFAYLL
;
A
#
# COMPACT_ATOMS: atom_id res chain seq x y z
N MET A 1 -21.53 -17.98 -28.61
CA MET A 1 -20.75 -16.92 -27.93
C MET A 1 -20.56 -17.40 -26.51
N THR A 2 -19.40 -17.95 -26.22
CA THR A 2 -19.00 -18.35 -24.86
C THR A 2 -18.44 -17.10 -24.18
N TYR A 3 -19.15 -16.60 -23.19
CA TYR A 3 -18.62 -15.56 -22.32
C TYR A 3 -17.56 -16.21 -21.41
N GLU A 4 -16.28 -15.96 -21.68
CA GLU A 4 -15.24 -16.19 -20.69
C GLU A 4 -15.50 -15.24 -19.51
N VAL A 5 -16.00 -15.80 -18.42
CA VAL A 5 -15.96 -15.12 -17.14
C VAL A 5 -14.48 -15.03 -16.77
N LYS A 6 -13.83 -13.88 -17.02
CA LYS A 6 -12.55 -13.58 -16.41
C LYS A 6 -12.73 -13.75 -14.91
N SER A 7 -12.13 -14.79 -14.35
CA SER A 7 -12.07 -14.96 -12.91
C SER A 7 -11.48 -13.68 -12.32
N LEU A 8 -12.18 -13.10 -11.36
CA LEU A 8 -11.64 -12.04 -10.51
C LEU A 8 -10.51 -12.67 -9.67
N ASN A 9 -9.32 -12.72 -10.22
CA ASN A 9 -8.14 -13.09 -9.48
C ASN A 9 -7.77 -11.89 -8.60
N GLU A 10 -8.18 -11.94 -7.36
CA GLU A 10 -7.69 -11.01 -6.33
C GLU A 10 -6.26 -11.43 -5.96
N GLU A 11 -5.29 -10.65 -6.42
CA GLU A 11 -3.90 -11.07 -6.54
C GLU A 11 -2.94 -10.37 -5.57
N CYS A 12 -3.43 -9.73 -4.50
CA CYS A 12 -2.62 -9.13 -3.45
C CYS A 12 -3.21 -9.43 -2.08
N GLY A 13 -2.46 -9.19 -1.02
CA GLY A 13 -2.96 -9.28 0.35
C GLY A 13 -2.51 -8.08 1.17
N VAL A 14 -3.43 -7.51 1.95
CA VAL A 14 -3.15 -6.45 2.92
C VAL A 14 -3.54 -6.91 4.31
N PHE A 15 -2.75 -6.53 5.31
CA PHE A 15 -3.01 -6.81 6.71
C PHE A 15 -2.54 -5.65 7.59
N GLY A 16 -3.27 -5.32 8.65
CA GLY A 16 -2.90 -4.24 9.55
C GLY A 16 -3.35 -4.47 10.98
N ILE A 17 -2.58 -3.94 11.92
CA ILE A 17 -2.83 -4.01 13.36
C ILE A 17 -2.56 -2.63 13.98
N TRP A 18 -3.40 -2.25 14.93
CA TRP A 18 -3.25 -1.05 15.73
C TRP A 18 -3.43 -1.34 17.22
N GLY A 19 -2.65 -0.64 18.04
CA GLY A 19 -2.75 -0.72 19.50
C GLY A 19 -2.08 -1.95 20.12
N HIS A 20 -1.13 -2.60 19.43
CA HIS A 20 -0.42 -3.76 19.95
C HIS A 20 1.10 -3.57 19.90
N PRO A 21 1.85 -3.87 20.99
CA PRO A 21 3.31 -3.67 21.02
C PRO A 21 4.08 -4.51 20.00
N ASP A 22 3.55 -5.67 19.60
CA ASP A 22 4.12 -6.52 18.56
C ASP A 22 3.43 -6.35 17.21
N ALA A 23 2.91 -5.16 16.89
CA ALA A 23 2.13 -4.92 15.67
C ALA A 23 2.83 -5.40 14.40
N ALA A 24 4.13 -5.13 14.23
CA ALA A 24 4.89 -5.55 13.05
C ALA A 24 5.02 -7.08 12.97
N LYS A 25 5.25 -7.78 14.08
CA LYS A 25 5.32 -9.24 14.10
C LYS A 25 3.98 -9.88 13.79
N LEU A 26 2.90 -9.36 14.37
CA LEU A 26 1.55 -9.84 14.07
C LEU A 26 1.16 -9.55 12.60
N THR A 27 1.59 -8.42 12.06
CA THR A 27 1.43 -8.12 10.64
C THR A 27 2.20 -9.11 9.76
N TYR A 28 3.42 -9.48 10.14
CA TYR A 28 4.17 -10.53 9.45
C TYR A 28 3.40 -11.85 9.42
N PHE A 29 2.86 -12.32 10.54
CA PHE A 29 2.09 -13.57 10.57
C PHE A 29 0.77 -13.48 9.77
N GLY A 30 0.10 -12.32 9.83
CA GLY A 30 -1.09 -12.07 9.01
C GLY A 30 -0.78 -12.14 7.51
N LEU A 31 0.32 -11.50 7.07
CA LEU A 31 0.79 -11.57 5.69
C LEU A 31 1.24 -12.98 5.29
N HIS A 32 1.89 -13.72 6.20
CA HIS A 32 2.28 -15.10 5.95
C HIS A 32 1.06 -15.97 5.63
N SER A 33 -0.06 -15.77 6.32
CA SER A 33 -1.33 -16.45 6.03
C SER A 33 -1.92 -16.04 4.67
N LEU A 34 -1.58 -14.86 4.17
CA LEU A 34 -1.99 -14.33 2.86
C LEU A 34 -0.96 -14.57 1.74
N GLN A 35 0.16 -15.25 2.01
CA GLN A 35 1.26 -15.40 1.07
C GLN A 35 0.85 -16.07 -0.25
N HIS A 36 -0.16 -16.95 -0.22
CA HIS A 36 -0.72 -17.59 -1.42
C HIS A 36 -1.31 -16.59 -2.42
N ARG A 37 -1.61 -15.36 -1.97
CA ARG A 37 -2.16 -14.26 -2.76
C ARG A 37 -1.10 -13.37 -3.40
N GLY A 38 0.18 -13.45 -2.98
CA GLY A 38 1.24 -12.60 -3.52
C GLY A 38 2.63 -13.17 -3.25
N GLN A 39 3.42 -13.33 -4.32
CA GLN A 39 4.73 -13.98 -4.26
C GLN A 39 5.85 -13.13 -4.88
N GLU A 40 5.53 -11.96 -5.46
CA GLU A 40 6.50 -11.11 -6.13
C GLU A 40 7.30 -10.25 -5.16
N GLY A 41 6.66 -9.79 -4.11
CA GLY A 41 7.30 -8.95 -3.11
C GLY A 41 6.42 -8.73 -1.89
N ALA A 42 7.05 -8.31 -0.80
CA ALA A 42 6.38 -8.06 0.45
C ALA A 42 6.96 -6.85 1.18
N GLY A 43 6.16 -6.23 2.04
CA GLY A 43 6.62 -5.14 2.87
C GLY A 43 5.75 -4.93 4.10
N ILE A 44 6.36 -4.33 5.10
CA ILE A 44 5.70 -3.91 6.35
C ILE A 44 6.15 -2.47 6.66
N LEU A 45 5.20 -1.65 7.09
CA LEU A 45 5.42 -0.32 7.61
C LEU A 45 4.83 -0.27 9.02
N SER A 46 5.62 0.20 9.98
CA SER A 46 5.20 0.39 11.36
C SER A 46 5.12 1.86 11.74
N ASN A 47 4.31 2.15 12.75
CA ASN A 47 4.15 3.47 13.34
C ASN A 47 4.55 3.41 14.81
N ASP A 48 5.64 4.09 15.14
CA ASP A 48 6.17 4.26 16.48
C ASP A 48 5.98 5.72 16.91
N ASN A 49 4.81 6.02 17.48
CA ASN A 49 4.44 7.36 17.94
C ASN A 49 4.64 8.46 16.87
N GLY A 50 4.22 8.18 15.64
CA GLY A 50 4.37 9.09 14.50
C GLY A 50 5.68 8.92 13.73
N ASN A 51 6.65 8.13 14.23
CA ASN A 51 7.84 7.78 13.48
C ASN A 51 7.55 6.54 12.61
N LEU A 52 7.39 6.74 11.32
CA LEU A 52 7.08 5.68 10.36
C LEU A 52 8.37 4.99 9.90
N LYS A 53 8.45 3.68 10.10
CA LYS A 53 9.55 2.81 9.69
C LYS A 53 9.02 1.80 8.67
N ARG A 54 9.76 1.58 7.59
CA ARG A 54 9.35 0.67 6.53
C ARG A 54 10.51 -0.25 6.12
N TYR A 55 10.17 -1.52 5.90
CA TYR A 55 11.02 -2.46 5.16
C TYR A 55 10.19 -3.17 4.11
N ARG A 56 10.73 -3.26 2.89
CA ARG A 56 10.10 -3.93 1.74
C ARG A 56 11.17 -4.41 0.77
N ASP A 57 10.90 -5.51 0.10
CA ASP A 57 11.78 -6.04 -0.94
C ASP A 57 11.02 -6.98 -1.87
N MET A 58 11.68 -7.39 -2.95
CA MET A 58 11.22 -8.44 -3.85
C MET A 58 11.35 -9.81 -3.18
N GLY A 59 10.48 -10.76 -3.55
CA GLY A 59 10.50 -12.13 -3.08
C GLY A 59 9.40 -12.47 -2.07
N LEU A 60 9.41 -13.71 -1.61
CA LEU A 60 8.47 -14.18 -0.60
C LEU A 60 8.70 -13.48 0.73
N LEU A 61 7.64 -13.34 1.53
CA LEU A 61 7.72 -12.69 2.84
C LEU A 61 8.85 -13.26 3.72
N SER A 62 9.04 -14.58 3.71
CA SER A 62 10.10 -15.26 4.46
C SER A 62 11.51 -14.92 3.94
N GLU A 63 11.65 -14.62 2.66
CA GLU A 63 12.92 -14.20 2.04
C GLU A 63 13.21 -12.74 2.36
N VAL A 64 12.22 -11.87 2.21
CA VAL A 64 12.29 -10.44 2.51
C VAL A 64 12.67 -10.21 3.98
N PHE A 65 12.10 -10.98 4.90
CA PHE A 65 12.37 -10.90 6.33
C PHE A 65 13.29 -12.03 6.84
N LYS A 66 14.12 -12.63 5.97
CA LYS A 66 15.09 -13.68 6.34
C LYS A 66 16.06 -13.21 7.43
N ASN A 67 16.46 -11.93 7.39
CA ASN A 67 17.21 -11.32 8.48
C ASN A 67 16.23 -10.78 9.53
N PRO A 68 16.18 -11.36 10.74
CA PRO A 68 15.25 -10.92 11.80
C PRO A 68 15.39 -9.44 12.15
N ALA A 69 16.59 -8.87 12.04
CA ALA A 69 16.84 -7.46 12.30
C ALA A 69 16.01 -6.52 11.41
N ASN A 70 15.55 -6.98 10.24
CA ASN A 70 14.68 -6.17 9.38
C ASN A 70 13.27 -6.03 9.95
N LEU A 71 12.79 -7.07 10.65
CA LEU A 71 11.51 -7.02 11.36
C LEU A 71 11.64 -6.32 12.71
N ASP A 72 12.72 -6.56 13.44
CA ASP A 72 12.95 -5.98 14.77
C ASP A 72 13.10 -4.45 14.74
N LYS A 73 13.54 -3.88 13.63
CA LYS A 73 13.59 -2.42 13.41
C LYS A 73 12.21 -1.78 13.31
N LEU A 74 11.19 -2.55 12.99
CA LEU A 74 9.81 -2.06 12.78
C LEU A 74 9.08 -1.99 14.13
N THR A 75 9.54 -1.10 15.00
CA THR A 75 8.95 -0.87 16.34
C THR A 75 7.66 -0.05 16.24
N GLY A 76 6.90 -0.05 17.33
CA GLY A 76 5.67 0.75 17.46
C GLY A 76 4.43 -0.10 17.66
N THR A 77 3.30 0.57 17.87
CA THR A 77 2.03 -0.08 18.21
C THR A 77 1.05 -0.18 17.05
N GLY A 78 1.41 0.32 15.88
CA GLY A 78 0.64 0.18 14.64
C GLY A 78 1.51 -0.35 13.52
N ALA A 79 0.98 -1.23 12.67
CA ALA A 79 1.66 -1.67 11.47
C ALA A 79 0.66 -2.03 10.37
N ILE A 80 1.07 -1.78 9.13
CA ILE A 80 0.38 -2.22 7.91
C ILE A 80 1.36 -3.01 7.05
N GLY A 81 0.84 -3.98 6.32
CA GLY A 81 1.67 -4.80 5.44
C GLY A 81 0.96 -5.19 4.16
N HIS A 82 1.76 -5.62 3.20
CA HIS A 82 1.31 -5.99 1.86
C HIS A 82 2.13 -7.16 1.32
N VAL A 83 1.48 -8.09 0.66
CA VAL A 83 2.09 -9.08 -0.24
C VAL A 83 1.59 -8.82 -1.65
N ARG A 84 2.54 -8.67 -2.60
CA ARG A 84 2.26 -8.33 -3.98
C ARG A 84 2.25 -9.59 -4.85
N TYR A 85 1.23 -9.69 -5.69
CA TYR A 85 1.21 -10.59 -6.84
C TYR A 85 1.63 -9.83 -8.11
N ALA A 86 2.30 -10.52 -9.04
CA ALA A 86 2.67 -9.95 -10.34
C ALA A 86 1.41 -9.68 -11.18
N THR A 87 0.96 -8.44 -11.23
CA THR A 87 0.10 -7.94 -12.28
C THR A 87 0.97 -7.41 -13.43
N ALA A 88 0.44 -7.32 -14.65
CA ALA A 88 1.18 -6.85 -15.82
C ALA A 88 1.91 -5.52 -15.53
N GLY A 89 3.24 -5.56 -15.47
CA GLY A 89 4.12 -4.43 -15.18
C GLY A 89 5.52 -4.92 -14.82
N GLU A 90 6.54 -4.07 -14.94
CA GLU A 90 7.89 -4.42 -14.56
C GLU A 90 7.97 -4.74 -13.06
N ALA A 91 8.59 -5.88 -12.73
CA ALA A 91 8.93 -6.23 -11.37
C ALA A 91 9.95 -5.20 -10.84
N SER A 92 9.51 -4.33 -9.95
CA SER A 92 10.32 -3.28 -9.36
C SER A 92 10.02 -3.12 -7.87
N VAL A 93 11.06 -2.95 -7.08
CA VAL A 93 10.93 -2.61 -5.64
C VAL A 93 10.09 -1.34 -5.45
N ASP A 94 10.08 -0.43 -6.42
CA ASP A 94 9.29 0.80 -6.34
C ASP A 94 7.78 0.55 -6.30
N ASN A 95 7.34 -0.57 -6.83
CA ASN A 95 5.94 -1.01 -6.80
C ASN A 95 5.58 -1.84 -5.55
N ILE A 96 6.56 -2.23 -4.73
CA ILE A 96 6.28 -3.00 -3.51
C ILE A 96 5.72 -2.08 -2.42
N GLN A 97 4.59 -2.47 -1.88
CA GLN A 97 3.91 -1.73 -0.81
C GLN A 97 4.30 -2.31 0.58
N PRO A 98 4.03 -1.56 1.69
CA PRO A 98 3.38 -0.26 1.77
C PRO A 98 4.22 0.88 1.21
N PHE A 99 3.55 1.84 0.59
CA PHE A 99 4.18 3.12 0.26
C PHE A 99 4.33 3.98 1.51
N LEU A 100 5.36 4.83 1.53
CA LEU A 100 5.58 5.82 2.57
C LEU A 100 5.71 7.18 1.90
N PHE A 101 4.75 8.05 2.16
CA PHE A 101 4.72 9.41 1.65
C PHE A 101 5.11 10.39 2.75
N ARG A 102 6.03 11.31 2.44
CA ARG A 102 6.46 12.37 3.32
C ARG A 102 6.28 13.70 2.62
N PHE A 103 5.52 14.56 3.26
CA PHE A 103 5.31 15.94 2.85
C PHE A 103 5.84 16.86 3.97
N HIS A 104 5.93 18.15 3.72
CA HIS A 104 6.42 19.11 4.72
C HIS A 104 5.62 19.05 6.03
N ASP A 105 4.32 18.88 5.95
CA ASP A 105 3.34 19.01 7.03
C ASP A 105 2.71 17.68 7.47
N MET A 106 2.97 16.59 6.75
CA MET A 106 2.40 15.29 7.06
C MET A 106 3.18 14.12 6.48
N GLN A 107 3.04 12.97 7.10
CA GLN A 107 3.50 11.70 6.54
C GLN A 107 2.47 10.61 6.80
N PHE A 108 2.37 9.66 5.90
CA PHE A 108 1.52 8.48 6.08
C PHE A 108 2.02 7.29 5.27
N GLY A 109 1.65 6.10 5.73
CA GLY A 109 1.82 4.85 4.99
C GLY A 109 0.55 4.49 4.25
N LEU A 110 0.69 3.76 3.14
CA LEU A 110 -0.43 3.31 2.31
C LEU A 110 -0.18 1.90 1.81
N ALA A 111 -1.12 1.00 2.06
CA ALA A 111 -1.20 -0.31 1.42
C ALA A 111 -2.58 -0.46 0.76
N HIS A 112 -2.59 -1.05 -0.43
CA HIS A 112 -3.77 -1.18 -1.29
C HIS A 112 -3.86 -2.58 -1.88
N ASN A 113 -5.00 -3.19 -1.76
CA ASN A 113 -5.40 -4.36 -2.54
C ASN A 113 -6.63 -3.99 -3.36
N GLY A 114 -6.55 -4.15 -4.66
CA GLY A 114 -7.63 -3.84 -5.59
C GLY A 114 -7.15 -3.17 -6.87
N ASN A 115 -8.10 -2.63 -7.63
CA ASN A 115 -7.84 -1.96 -8.89
C ASN A 115 -8.77 -0.76 -9.07
N LEU A 116 -8.22 0.37 -9.48
CA LEU A 116 -8.96 1.58 -9.77
C LEU A 116 -9.36 1.62 -11.26
N THR A 117 -10.65 1.61 -11.53
CA THR A 117 -11.18 1.65 -12.91
C THR A 117 -11.00 3.00 -13.59
N ASN A 118 -10.78 4.06 -12.82
CA ASN A 118 -10.51 5.41 -13.31
C ASN A 118 -9.07 5.89 -13.07
N ALA A 119 -8.13 4.95 -12.86
CA ALA A 119 -6.73 5.26 -12.55
C ALA A 119 -6.09 6.16 -13.62
N GLU A 120 -6.20 5.77 -14.89
CA GLU A 120 -5.57 6.48 -16.02
C GLU A 120 -6.03 7.94 -16.12
N SER A 121 -7.34 8.19 -16.06
CA SER A 121 -7.88 9.55 -16.14
C SER A 121 -7.47 10.42 -14.94
N LEU A 122 -7.44 9.85 -13.73
CA LEU A 122 -7.00 10.57 -12.55
C LEU A 122 -5.49 10.87 -12.59
N LYS A 123 -4.69 9.91 -13.07
CA LYS A 123 -3.25 10.09 -13.22
C LYS A 123 -2.94 11.22 -14.19
N GLN A 124 -3.54 11.21 -15.37
CA GLN A 124 -3.37 12.28 -16.36
C GLN A 124 -3.76 13.66 -15.81
N GLU A 125 -4.90 13.77 -15.11
CA GLU A 125 -5.31 15.03 -14.47
C GLU A 125 -4.29 15.50 -13.42
N LEU A 126 -3.79 14.58 -12.60
CA LEU A 126 -2.81 14.88 -11.57
C LEU A 126 -1.47 15.33 -12.16
N GLU A 127 -0.99 14.66 -13.21
CA GLU A 127 0.23 15.02 -13.93
C GLU A 127 0.13 16.39 -14.62
N GLN A 128 -0.99 16.70 -15.25
CA GLN A 128 -1.26 18.04 -15.82
C GLN A 128 -1.21 19.15 -14.76
N ARG A 129 -1.49 18.80 -13.50
CA ARG A 129 -1.40 19.70 -12.36
C ARG A 129 -0.06 19.59 -11.61
N GLY A 130 0.96 18.98 -12.22
CA GLY A 130 2.32 18.90 -11.70
C GLY A 130 2.57 17.80 -10.66
N ALA A 131 1.73 16.74 -10.59
CA ALA A 131 2.07 15.57 -9.79
C ALA A 131 3.19 14.78 -10.46
N ILE A 132 4.11 14.27 -9.64
CA ILE A 132 5.20 13.39 -10.05
C ILE A 132 4.94 12.04 -9.40
N PHE A 133 4.86 10.99 -10.22
CA PHE A 133 4.69 9.62 -9.76
C PHE A 133 6.04 8.92 -9.68
N SER A 134 6.27 8.20 -8.58
CA SER A 134 7.49 7.43 -8.33
C SER A 134 7.32 5.94 -8.68
N SER A 135 6.09 5.51 -8.89
CA SER A 135 5.75 4.12 -9.22
C SER A 135 4.73 4.05 -10.36
N THR A 136 4.54 2.85 -10.90
CA THR A 136 3.47 2.58 -11.87
C THR A 136 2.16 2.16 -11.20
N SER A 137 2.14 2.08 -9.86
CA SER A 137 0.98 1.64 -9.08
C SER A 137 -0.12 2.70 -9.06
N ASP A 138 -1.35 2.29 -9.30
CA ASP A 138 -2.54 3.12 -9.14
C ASP A 138 -2.77 3.59 -7.69
N SER A 139 -2.20 2.88 -6.73
CA SER A 139 -2.27 3.23 -5.31
C SER A 139 -1.70 4.62 -5.00
N GLU A 140 -0.70 5.08 -5.77
CA GLU A 140 -0.06 6.38 -5.58
C GLU A 140 -1.01 7.55 -5.89
N ILE A 141 -2.02 7.30 -6.73
CA ILE A 141 -3.08 8.29 -7.06
C ILE A 141 -3.78 8.76 -5.79
N LEU A 142 -4.16 7.83 -4.89
CA LEU A 142 -4.83 8.19 -3.65
C LEU A 142 -3.98 9.14 -2.79
N ALA A 143 -2.67 8.93 -2.72
CA ALA A 143 -1.77 9.79 -1.98
C ALA A 143 -1.74 11.23 -2.54
N HIS A 144 -1.71 11.37 -3.85
CA HIS A 144 -1.78 12.69 -4.51
C HIS A 144 -3.12 13.38 -4.27
N LEU A 145 -4.24 12.64 -4.31
CA LEU A 145 -5.56 13.17 -4.01
C LEU A 145 -5.66 13.64 -2.56
N ILE A 146 -5.19 12.85 -1.60
CA ILE A 146 -5.13 13.23 -0.18
C ILE A 146 -4.32 14.51 0.01
N ARG A 147 -3.15 14.61 -0.64
CA ARG A 147 -2.28 15.79 -0.53
C ARG A 147 -2.93 17.05 -1.09
N ARG A 148 -3.71 16.93 -2.15
CA ARG A 148 -4.37 18.06 -2.83
C ARG A 148 -5.66 18.51 -2.18
N SER A 149 -6.26 17.69 -1.33
CA SER A 149 -7.47 18.06 -0.61
C SER A 149 -7.25 19.29 0.28
N HIS A 150 -8.16 20.24 0.20
CA HIS A 150 -8.18 21.44 1.04
C HIS A 150 -8.86 21.22 2.39
N ASN A 151 -9.32 20.01 2.69
CA ASN A 151 -9.95 19.70 3.96
C ASN A 151 -8.96 19.97 5.13
N PRO A 152 -9.39 20.59 6.23
CA PRO A 152 -8.50 20.98 7.31
C PRO A 152 -7.93 19.79 8.11
N ASN A 153 -8.60 18.65 8.09
CA ASN A 153 -8.13 17.47 8.83
C ASN A 153 -7.88 16.26 7.93
N LEU A 154 -6.97 15.37 8.36
CA LEU A 154 -6.55 14.21 7.58
C LEU A 154 -7.71 13.27 7.21
N MET A 155 -8.64 13.04 8.14
CA MET A 155 -9.78 12.15 7.88
C MET A 155 -10.68 12.72 6.79
N GLY A 156 -10.90 14.04 6.78
CA GLY A 156 -11.62 14.72 5.72
C GLY A 156 -10.91 14.65 4.38
N LYS A 157 -9.58 14.81 4.35
CA LYS A 157 -8.76 14.63 3.15
C LYS A 157 -8.89 13.22 2.58
N ILE A 158 -8.82 12.20 3.43
CA ILE A 158 -8.98 10.80 3.03
C ILE A 158 -10.37 10.55 2.45
N LYS A 159 -11.44 11.00 3.13
CA LYS A 159 -12.81 10.84 2.65
C LYS A 159 -13.04 11.50 1.29
N GLU A 160 -12.53 12.70 1.10
CA GLU A 160 -12.61 13.45 -0.16
C GLU A 160 -11.86 12.67 -1.27
N ALA A 161 -10.63 12.23 -1.01
CA ALA A 161 -9.85 11.46 -1.96
C ALA A 161 -10.54 10.13 -2.35
N LEU A 162 -11.09 9.40 -1.37
CA LEU A 162 -11.82 8.15 -1.61
C LEU A 162 -13.11 8.36 -2.41
N SER A 163 -13.74 9.53 -2.36
CA SER A 163 -14.92 9.82 -3.17
C SER A 163 -14.63 10.00 -4.67
N LEU A 164 -13.37 10.23 -5.02
CA LEU A 164 -12.92 10.46 -6.39
C LEU A 164 -12.49 9.17 -7.10
N VAL A 165 -12.02 8.18 -6.34
CA VAL A 165 -11.57 6.89 -6.91
C VAL A 165 -12.76 5.95 -7.14
N LYS A 166 -12.67 5.14 -8.21
CA LYS A 166 -13.69 4.16 -8.58
C LYS A 166 -13.04 2.80 -8.76
N GLY A 167 -13.72 1.73 -8.33
CA GLY A 167 -13.24 0.36 -8.45
C GLY A 167 -13.55 -0.49 -7.23
N GLY A 168 -12.98 -1.69 -7.20
CA GLY A 168 -12.98 -2.56 -6.02
C GLY A 168 -11.65 -2.42 -5.30
N PHE A 169 -11.65 -2.02 -4.03
CA PHE A 169 -10.41 -1.77 -3.31
C PHE A 169 -10.54 -1.94 -1.80
N ALA A 170 -9.42 -2.28 -1.17
CA ALA A 170 -9.21 -2.20 0.26
C ALA A 170 -7.93 -1.38 0.52
N TYR A 171 -8.04 -0.32 1.31
CA TYR A 171 -6.91 0.52 1.71
C TYR A 171 -6.62 0.41 3.19
N LEU A 172 -5.33 0.40 3.53
CA LEU A 172 -4.80 0.62 4.88
C LEU A 172 -3.94 1.88 4.86
N LEU A 173 -4.24 2.81 5.76
CA LEU A 173 -3.50 4.07 5.92
C LEU A 173 -3.06 4.23 7.37
#